data_08feacfa8c66182b5e349ea14fb64891
#
_entry.id   08feacfa8c66182b5e349ea14fb64891
#
_cell.length_a   1.000
_cell.length_b   1.000
_cell.length_c   1.000
_cell.angle_alpha   90.00
_cell.angle_beta   90.00
_cell.angle_gamma   90.00
#
_symmetry.space_group_name_H-M   'P 1'
#
loop_
_entity.id
_entity.type
_entity.pdbx_description
1 polymer ?
#
loop_
_entity_poly.entity_id
_entity_poly.type
_entity_poly.pdbx_seq_one_letter_code
_entity_poly.pdbx_strand_id
1 'polypeptide(L)'
;MAATDDGRQLHILIAHVWFWPHVGGGDQHVEMLGRELVKRGHRVTVWCADVPEHEPRHFKMGGIDVVRIPSKRVLAGVDPVVSISGLSLDGFDIVHLHDTLPILIRRTLRKARRAAIPVVTTYHNDYEKHGFAAKSVKSLRWAIQGRNTLDSSAARIVLTPYFQDLLRSKGVEGSLDIIPNGFSPISETAVRPAAIPVGAAWAAPRPLLTFIGRLSEQKGLDVLMDAWDLLAENSDPGFDLAIAGKGELGDWL
;
A
#
# COMPACT_ATOMS: atom_id res chain seq x y z
N MET A 1 0.50 22.91 -14.02
CA MET A 1 -0.05 22.77 -15.38
C MET A 1 -1.12 21.68 -15.33
N ALA A 2 -2.37 22.01 -15.56
CA ALA A 2 -3.42 21.03 -15.73
C ALA A 2 -3.14 20.28 -17.04
N ALA A 3 -2.95 18.95 -16.96
CA ALA A 3 -2.90 18.12 -18.15
C ALA A 3 -4.26 18.24 -18.84
N THR A 4 -4.28 18.66 -20.09
CA THR A 4 -5.47 18.58 -20.92
C THR A 4 -5.76 17.09 -21.12
N ASP A 5 -6.89 16.63 -20.62
CA ASP A 5 -7.43 15.32 -20.96
C ASP A 5 -7.78 15.37 -22.46
N ASP A 6 -6.93 14.77 -23.27
CA ASP A 6 -7.11 14.70 -24.72
C ASP A 6 -8.15 13.62 -25.12
N GLY A 7 -8.84 13.04 -24.12
CA GLY A 7 -9.84 11.99 -24.31
C GLY A 7 -9.26 10.66 -24.78
N ARG A 8 -7.93 10.51 -24.81
CA ARG A 8 -7.28 9.27 -25.25
C ARG A 8 -7.46 8.16 -24.19
N GLN A 9 -8.04 7.06 -24.60
CA GLN A 9 -8.07 5.85 -23.78
C GLN A 9 -6.66 5.23 -23.69
N LEU A 10 -6.19 5.04 -22.47
CA LEU A 10 -4.91 4.38 -22.17
C LEU A 10 -5.15 2.98 -21.60
N HIS A 11 -4.22 2.06 -21.86
CA HIS A 11 -4.12 0.80 -21.14
C HIS A 11 -2.98 0.89 -20.13
N ILE A 12 -3.33 0.89 -18.86
CA ILE A 12 -2.43 1.12 -17.75
C ILE A 12 -2.18 -0.19 -17.00
N LEU A 13 -0.91 -0.59 -16.89
CA LEU A 13 -0.50 -1.66 -16.00
C LEU A 13 -0.14 -1.08 -14.64
N ILE A 14 -0.77 -1.52 -13.58
CA ILE A 14 -0.37 -1.24 -12.20
C ILE A 14 0.34 -2.48 -11.65
N ALA A 15 1.57 -2.34 -11.19
CA ALA A 15 2.28 -3.40 -10.48
C ALA A 15 2.33 -3.10 -8.99
N HIS A 16 1.70 -3.95 -8.19
CA HIS A 16 1.67 -3.89 -6.74
C HIS A 16 1.79 -5.28 -6.15
N VAL A 17 2.58 -5.45 -5.08
CA VAL A 17 2.91 -6.80 -4.59
C VAL A 17 1.71 -7.50 -4.00
N TRP A 18 1.00 -6.80 -3.11
CA TRP A 18 -0.15 -7.31 -2.39
C TRP A 18 -1.44 -6.78 -3.01
N PHE A 19 -2.42 -7.63 -3.13
CA PHE A 19 -3.74 -7.23 -3.62
C PHE A 19 -4.79 -8.23 -3.12
N TRP A 20 -6.08 -7.92 -3.35
CA TRP A 20 -7.16 -8.79 -2.88
C TRP A 20 -6.84 -10.29 -3.11
N PRO A 21 -7.10 -11.18 -2.11
CA PRO A 21 -7.83 -10.98 -0.86
C PRO A 21 -7.01 -10.37 0.29
N HIS A 22 -5.73 -10.03 0.09
CA HIS A 22 -4.98 -9.25 1.07
C HIS A 22 -5.59 -7.85 1.18
N VAL A 23 -5.68 -7.33 2.42
CA VAL A 23 -6.26 -6.02 2.70
C VAL A 23 -5.24 -5.17 3.46
N GLY A 24 -4.79 -4.11 2.82
CA GLY A 24 -3.88 -3.12 3.39
C GLY A 24 -4.11 -1.75 2.76
N GLY A 25 -3.52 -0.70 3.33
CA GLY A 25 -3.70 0.66 2.82
C GLY A 25 -3.20 0.84 1.38
N GLY A 26 -2.09 0.18 1.02
CA GLY A 26 -1.56 0.19 -0.35
C GLY A 26 -2.50 -0.51 -1.35
N ASP A 27 -3.07 -1.64 -0.94
CA ASP A 27 -3.98 -2.43 -1.78
C ASP A 27 -5.27 -1.67 -2.06
N GLN A 28 -5.84 -1.05 -1.01
CA GLN A 28 -7.02 -0.19 -1.13
C GLN A 28 -6.76 1.02 -2.03
N HIS A 29 -5.59 1.64 -1.90
CA HIS A 29 -5.20 2.76 -2.77
C HIS A 29 -5.13 2.32 -4.24
N VAL A 30 -4.49 1.19 -4.54
CA VAL A 30 -4.39 0.64 -5.90
C VAL A 30 -5.77 0.30 -6.46
N GLU A 31 -6.65 -0.30 -5.65
CA GLU A 31 -8.03 -0.58 -6.05
C GLU A 31 -8.81 0.69 -6.37
N MET A 32 -8.77 1.69 -5.48
CA MET A 32 -9.48 2.96 -5.66
C MET A 32 -8.96 3.72 -6.89
N LEU A 33 -7.64 3.81 -7.04
CA LEU A 33 -7.01 4.42 -8.21
C LEU A 33 -7.43 3.71 -9.50
N GLY A 34 -7.36 2.38 -9.51
CA GLY A 34 -7.73 1.58 -10.68
C GLY A 34 -9.20 1.76 -11.06
N ARG A 35 -10.12 1.75 -10.09
CA ARG A 35 -11.55 2.01 -10.32
C ARG A 35 -11.80 3.41 -10.88
N GLU A 36 -11.10 4.41 -10.36
CA GLU A 36 -11.25 5.79 -10.84
C GLU A 36 -10.70 5.97 -12.26
N LEU A 37 -9.59 5.33 -12.60
CA LEU A 37 -9.06 5.31 -13.96
C LEU A 37 -10.02 4.60 -14.94
N VAL A 38 -10.65 3.49 -14.51
CA VAL A 38 -11.68 2.80 -15.31
C VAL A 38 -12.90 3.70 -15.54
N LYS A 39 -13.38 4.42 -14.52
CA LYS A 39 -14.48 5.39 -14.67
C LYS A 39 -14.15 6.51 -15.66
N ARG A 40 -12.88 6.89 -15.79
CA ARG A 40 -12.40 7.87 -16.76
C ARG A 40 -12.18 7.29 -18.16
N GLY A 41 -12.54 6.04 -18.38
CA GLY A 41 -12.51 5.39 -19.68
C GLY A 41 -11.20 4.67 -20.01
N HIS A 42 -10.25 4.57 -19.07
CA HIS A 42 -9.00 3.83 -19.27
C HIS A 42 -9.19 2.33 -19.04
N ARG A 43 -8.34 1.53 -19.65
CA ARG A 43 -8.20 0.11 -19.33
C ARG A 43 -7.15 -0.06 -18.26
N VAL A 44 -7.46 -0.80 -17.21
CA VAL A 44 -6.53 -1.01 -16.08
C VAL A 44 -6.31 -2.50 -15.86
N THR A 45 -5.06 -2.89 -15.79
CA THR A 45 -4.63 -4.24 -15.39
C THR A 45 -3.75 -4.13 -14.15
N VAL A 46 -4.02 -4.96 -13.14
CA VAL A 46 -3.17 -5.05 -11.94
C VAL A 46 -2.39 -6.37 -11.98
N TRP A 47 -1.06 -6.28 -11.87
CA TRP A 47 -0.20 -7.41 -11.60
C TRP A 47 0.16 -7.45 -10.11
N CYS A 48 -0.15 -8.57 -9.45
CA CYS A 48 0.19 -8.77 -8.04
C CYS A 48 0.71 -10.19 -7.81
N ALA A 49 1.32 -10.44 -6.65
CA ALA A 49 1.70 -11.78 -6.24
C ALA A 49 0.47 -12.57 -5.79
N ASP A 50 0.45 -13.87 -6.09
CA ASP A 50 -0.56 -14.79 -5.58
C ASP A 50 -0.20 -15.26 -4.16
N VAL A 51 -0.35 -14.34 -3.20
CA VAL A 51 -0.08 -14.57 -1.78
C VAL A 51 -1.11 -13.78 -0.94
N PRO A 52 -1.90 -14.45 -0.09
CA PRO A 52 -2.07 -15.90 -0.02
C PRO A 52 -2.60 -16.46 -1.36
N GLU A 53 -2.31 -17.72 -1.64
CA GLU A 53 -2.84 -18.35 -2.87
C GLU A 53 -4.36 -18.28 -2.90
N HIS A 54 -4.90 -17.89 -4.05
CA HIS A 54 -6.35 -17.73 -4.23
C HIS A 54 -6.74 -17.87 -5.69
N GLU A 55 -7.79 -18.61 -5.94
CA GLU A 55 -8.38 -18.76 -7.27
C GLU A 55 -9.67 -17.93 -7.41
N PRO A 56 -9.97 -17.41 -8.61
CA PRO A 56 -9.18 -17.52 -9.84
C PRO A 56 -7.98 -16.54 -9.84
N ARG A 57 -6.89 -16.92 -10.51
CA ARG A 57 -5.71 -16.05 -10.68
C ARG A 57 -5.92 -14.90 -11.67
N HIS A 58 -6.89 -15.05 -12.56
CA HIS A 58 -7.28 -13.99 -13.50
C HIS A 58 -8.75 -13.70 -13.31
N PHE A 59 -9.08 -12.47 -12.94
CA PHE A 59 -10.45 -12.05 -12.69
C PHE A 59 -10.63 -10.55 -12.90
N LYS A 60 -11.90 -10.11 -12.92
CA LYS A 60 -12.25 -8.68 -12.95
C LYS A 60 -12.79 -8.23 -11.60
N MET A 61 -12.34 -7.07 -11.15
CA MET A 61 -12.81 -6.42 -9.95
C MET A 61 -13.04 -4.92 -10.20
N GLY A 62 -14.28 -4.46 -10.15
CA GLY A 62 -14.59 -3.04 -10.38
C GLY A 62 -14.14 -2.51 -11.75
N GLY A 63 -14.13 -3.36 -12.79
CA GLY A 63 -13.65 -3.04 -14.13
C GLY A 63 -12.13 -3.20 -14.33
N ILE A 64 -11.39 -3.48 -13.27
CA ILE A 64 -9.95 -3.75 -13.31
C ILE A 64 -9.71 -5.21 -13.66
N ASP A 65 -8.82 -5.48 -14.61
CA ASP A 65 -8.33 -6.83 -14.90
C ASP A 65 -7.21 -7.19 -13.92
N VAL A 66 -7.39 -8.21 -13.09
CA VAL A 66 -6.40 -8.62 -12.07
C VAL A 66 -5.70 -9.89 -12.50
N VAL A 67 -4.37 -9.88 -12.46
CA VAL A 67 -3.50 -11.02 -12.76
C VAL A 67 -2.66 -11.33 -11.52
N ARG A 68 -2.97 -12.42 -10.85
CA ARG A 68 -2.23 -12.93 -9.69
C ARG A 68 -1.13 -13.87 -10.15
N ILE A 69 0.10 -13.55 -9.82
CA ILE A 69 1.28 -14.23 -10.31
C ILE A 69 1.76 -15.22 -9.25
N PRO A 70 1.84 -16.52 -9.56
CA PRO A 70 2.28 -17.54 -8.61
C PRO A 70 3.62 -17.19 -7.97
N SER A 71 3.70 -17.31 -6.65
CA SER A 71 4.92 -17.12 -5.89
C SER A 71 5.49 -18.47 -5.46
N LYS A 72 6.78 -18.68 -5.76
CA LYS A 72 7.49 -19.90 -5.32
C LYS A 72 7.82 -19.89 -3.82
N ARG A 73 8.01 -18.73 -3.25
CA ARG A 73 8.33 -18.50 -1.83
C ARG A 73 8.23 -17.01 -1.51
N VAL A 74 8.08 -16.70 -0.24
CA VAL A 74 8.13 -15.32 0.26
C VAL A 74 9.44 -15.11 1.01
N LEU A 75 10.26 -14.16 0.57
CA LEU A 75 11.53 -13.83 1.23
C LEU A 75 11.28 -12.93 2.44
N ALA A 76 11.84 -13.31 3.57
CA ALA A 76 11.71 -12.55 4.84
C ALA A 76 10.25 -12.18 5.20
N GLY A 77 9.28 -13.01 4.77
CA GLY A 77 7.85 -12.78 5.03
C GLY A 77 7.19 -11.62 4.26
N VAL A 78 7.96 -10.90 3.43
CA VAL A 78 7.47 -9.62 2.83
C VAL A 78 7.69 -9.48 1.33
N ASP A 79 8.51 -10.31 0.70
CA ASP A 79 8.88 -10.16 -0.72
C ASP A 79 8.65 -11.47 -1.51
N PRO A 80 7.47 -11.64 -2.11
CA PRO A 80 7.16 -12.82 -2.91
C PRO A 80 8.05 -12.96 -4.15
N VAL A 81 8.60 -14.14 -4.35
CA VAL A 81 9.42 -14.47 -5.53
C VAL A 81 8.53 -14.90 -6.68
N VAL A 82 8.17 -13.97 -7.53
CA VAL A 82 7.29 -14.19 -8.69
C VAL A 82 8.09 -14.21 -9.99
N SER A 83 7.60 -14.92 -11.01
CA SER A 83 8.15 -14.90 -12.37
C SER A 83 7.16 -14.27 -13.34
N ILE A 84 7.59 -13.24 -14.05
CA ILE A 84 6.79 -12.54 -15.07
C ILE A 84 7.27 -12.85 -16.51
N SER A 85 8.05 -13.93 -16.72
CA SER A 85 8.60 -14.26 -18.02
C SER A 85 7.54 -14.57 -19.07
N GLY A 86 6.44 -15.19 -18.66
CA GLY A 86 5.31 -15.51 -19.52
C GLY A 86 4.27 -14.39 -19.72
N LEU A 87 4.43 -13.24 -19.05
CA LEU A 87 3.51 -12.11 -19.19
C LEU A 87 4.03 -11.15 -20.26
N SER A 88 3.18 -10.70 -21.19
CA SER A 88 3.53 -9.65 -22.15
C SER A 88 3.19 -8.26 -21.63
N LEU A 89 3.92 -7.25 -22.12
CA LEU A 89 3.57 -5.84 -22.00
C LEU A 89 2.99 -5.23 -23.27
N ASP A 90 2.71 -6.07 -24.28
CA ASP A 90 2.16 -5.59 -25.54
C ASP A 90 0.78 -4.96 -25.31
N GLY A 91 0.57 -3.80 -25.89
CA GLY A 91 -0.67 -3.05 -25.78
C GLY A 91 -0.84 -2.25 -24.48
N PHE A 92 0.16 -2.20 -23.60
CA PHE A 92 0.17 -1.24 -22.49
C PHE A 92 0.82 0.07 -22.90
N ASP A 93 0.18 1.19 -22.54
CA ASP A 93 0.69 2.53 -22.80
C ASP A 93 1.57 3.05 -21.66
N ILE A 94 1.27 2.65 -20.42
CA ILE A 94 1.94 3.10 -19.19
C ILE A 94 2.09 1.92 -18.22
N VAL A 95 3.21 1.89 -17.51
CA VAL A 95 3.43 1.03 -16.35
C VAL A 95 3.51 1.88 -15.10
N HIS A 96 2.61 1.66 -14.15
CA HIS A 96 2.61 2.32 -12.85
C HIS A 96 3.09 1.35 -11.76
N LEU A 97 4.23 1.64 -11.17
CA LEU A 97 4.82 0.86 -10.10
C LEU A 97 4.43 1.43 -8.74
N HIS A 98 3.90 0.60 -7.88
CA HIS A 98 3.64 0.96 -6.49
C HIS A 98 4.71 0.34 -5.59
N ASP A 99 5.63 1.17 -5.13
CA ASP A 99 6.85 0.86 -4.39
C ASP A 99 8.12 0.75 -5.25
N THR A 100 9.28 0.53 -4.61
CA THR A 100 10.59 0.56 -5.30
C THR A 100 11.41 -0.72 -5.14
N LEU A 101 11.19 -1.47 -4.06
CA LEU A 101 12.08 -2.56 -3.65
C LEU A 101 11.65 -4.00 -3.98
N PRO A 102 10.36 -4.34 -4.09
CA PRO A 102 9.94 -5.72 -4.31
C PRO A 102 10.43 -6.33 -5.63
N ILE A 103 10.57 -7.65 -5.63
CA ILE A 103 11.02 -8.42 -6.81
C ILE A 103 10.09 -8.21 -8.01
N LEU A 104 8.78 -8.21 -7.80
CA LEU A 104 7.80 -7.92 -8.84
C LEU A 104 8.07 -6.56 -9.50
N ILE A 105 8.21 -5.52 -8.69
CA ILE A 105 8.46 -4.16 -9.15
C ILE A 105 9.72 -4.07 -10.00
N ARG A 106 10.83 -4.63 -9.52
CA ARG A 106 12.10 -4.65 -10.25
C ARG A 106 12.01 -5.40 -11.57
N ARG A 107 11.29 -6.53 -11.61
CA ARG A 107 11.11 -7.31 -12.83
C ARG A 107 10.24 -6.57 -13.84
N THR A 108 9.15 -5.97 -13.38
CA THR A 108 8.25 -5.17 -14.20
C THR A 108 8.95 -3.95 -14.78
N LEU A 109 9.73 -3.21 -13.97
CA LEU A 109 10.56 -2.09 -14.44
C LEU A 109 11.50 -2.50 -15.57
N ARG A 110 12.26 -3.59 -15.37
CA ARG A 110 13.18 -4.07 -16.40
C ARG A 110 12.48 -4.44 -17.71
N LYS A 111 11.30 -5.03 -17.60
CA LYS A 111 10.49 -5.42 -18.77
C LYS A 111 9.93 -4.19 -19.48
N ALA A 112 9.40 -3.21 -18.75
CA ALA A 112 8.90 -1.94 -19.27
C ALA A 112 9.99 -1.14 -20.00
N ARG A 113 11.19 -1.05 -19.39
CA ARG A 113 12.33 -0.38 -20.04
C ARG A 113 12.75 -1.03 -21.36
N ARG A 114 12.76 -2.37 -21.43
CA ARG A 114 13.07 -3.09 -22.69
C ARG A 114 12.00 -2.88 -23.76
N ALA A 115 10.76 -2.69 -23.35
CA ALA A 115 9.64 -2.41 -24.24
C ALA A 115 9.47 -0.89 -24.55
N ALA A 116 10.36 -0.04 -24.01
CA ALA A 116 10.27 1.43 -24.13
C ALA A 116 8.92 2.01 -23.67
N ILE A 117 8.26 1.35 -22.70
CA ILE A 117 7.00 1.84 -22.13
C ILE A 117 7.33 2.78 -20.97
N PRO A 118 6.73 4.00 -20.92
CA PRO A 118 6.95 4.94 -19.84
C PRO A 118 6.51 4.36 -18.49
N VAL A 119 7.31 4.64 -17.47
CA VAL A 119 7.09 4.15 -16.11
C VAL A 119 6.77 5.32 -15.18
N VAL A 120 5.71 5.19 -14.42
CA VAL A 120 5.39 6.04 -13.26
C VAL A 120 5.67 5.24 -12.00
N THR A 121 6.25 5.84 -10.98
CA THR A 121 6.45 5.16 -9.69
C THR A 121 5.88 5.98 -8.55
N THR A 122 5.00 5.36 -7.75
CA THR A 122 4.53 5.90 -6.48
C THR A 122 5.32 5.29 -5.33
N TYR A 123 5.95 6.15 -4.53
CA TYR A 123 6.65 5.76 -3.31
C TYR A 123 5.71 5.85 -2.12
N HIS A 124 5.38 4.70 -1.53
CA HIS A 124 4.36 4.63 -0.47
C HIS A 124 4.89 4.85 0.93
N ASN A 125 6.03 4.26 1.26
CA ASN A 125 6.62 4.40 2.58
C ASN A 125 8.09 3.97 2.63
N ASP A 126 8.76 4.39 3.69
CA ASP A 126 10.05 3.87 4.11
C ASP A 126 9.83 2.97 5.33
N TYR A 127 9.51 1.69 5.07
CA TYR A 127 9.30 0.73 6.15
C TYR A 127 10.56 0.59 7.00
N GLU A 128 10.56 1.17 8.19
CA GLU A 128 11.67 1.04 9.12
C GLU A 128 11.64 -0.35 9.77
N LYS A 129 12.68 -1.13 9.49
CA LYS A 129 12.94 -2.36 10.24
C LYS A 129 13.82 -2.06 11.44
N HIS A 130 13.49 -2.62 12.58
CA HIS A 130 14.32 -2.54 13.77
C HIS A 130 15.52 -3.50 13.66
N GLY A 131 16.67 -3.07 14.18
CA GLY A 131 17.92 -3.84 14.18
C GLY A 131 18.96 -3.40 13.14
N PHE A 132 20.24 -3.39 13.55
CA PHE A 132 21.37 -2.89 12.76
C PHE A 132 21.56 -3.65 11.44
N ALA A 133 21.52 -4.98 11.48
CA ALA A 133 21.68 -5.82 10.29
C ALA A 133 20.55 -5.59 9.26
N ALA A 134 19.31 -5.46 9.74
CA ALA A 134 18.17 -5.19 8.87
C ALA A 134 18.22 -3.79 8.23
N LYS A 135 18.72 -2.80 8.96
CA LYS A 135 18.96 -1.43 8.44
C LYS A 135 20.04 -1.44 7.35
N SER A 136 21.14 -2.15 7.55
CA SER A 136 22.24 -2.24 6.58
C SER A 136 21.80 -2.92 5.28
N VAL A 137 21.08 -4.04 5.36
CA VAL A 137 20.54 -4.73 4.18
C VAL A 137 19.54 -3.85 3.43
N LYS A 138 18.69 -3.14 4.16
CA LYS A 138 17.72 -2.21 3.57
C LYS A 138 18.43 -1.05 2.85
N SER A 139 19.44 -0.46 3.49
CA SER A 139 20.21 0.64 2.90
C SER A 139 20.92 0.20 1.63
N LEU A 140 21.53 -0.99 1.61
CA LEU A 140 22.15 -1.55 0.41
C LEU A 140 21.13 -1.83 -0.70
N ARG A 141 19.97 -2.42 -0.37
CA ARG A 141 18.89 -2.62 -1.35
C ARG A 141 18.38 -1.29 -1.89
N TRP A 142 18.26 -0.27 -1.04
CA TRP A 142 17.88 1.06 -1.47
C TRP A 142 18.90 1.63 -2.47
N ALA A 143 20.20 1.62 -2.15
CA ALA A 143 21.23 2.17 -3.00
C ALA A 143 21.28 1.49 -4.39
N ILE A 144 21.09 0.16 -4.45
CA ILE A 144 21.19 -0.61 -5.70
C ILE A 144 19.87 -0.62 -6.48
N GLN A 145 18.73 -0.69 -5.81
CA GLN A 145 17.45 -0.95 -6.45
C GLN A 145 16.45 0.20 -6.29
N GLY A 146 16.27 0.72 -5.08
CA GLY A 146 15.25 1.73 -4.82
C GLY A 146 15.48 3.01 -5.61
N ARG A 147 16.70 3.53 -5.54
CA ARG A 147 17.10 4.69 -6.32
C ARG A 147 16.99 4.44 -7.82
N ASN A 148 17.50 3.31 -8.32
CA ASN A 148 17.42 2.98 -9.74
C ASN A 148 15.98 2.88 -10.25
N THR A 149 15.03 2.42 -9.41
CA THR A 149 13.60 2.40 -9.78
C THR A 149 13.09 3.81 -10.01
N LEU A 150 13.36 4.72 -9.08
CA LEU A 150 12.93 6.13 -9.20
C LEU A 150 13.64 6.85 -10.34
N ASP A 151 14.95 6.72 -10.47
CA ASP A 151 15.74 7.37 -11.52
C ASP A 151 15.36 6.89 -12.94
N SER A 152 14.86 5.66 -13.04
CA SER A 152 14.39 5.07 -14.30
C SER A 152 12.92 5.39 -14.62
N SER A 153 12.22 6.10 -13.74
CA SER A 153 10.81 6.45 -13.94
C SER A 153 10.67 7.79 -14.63
N ALA A 154 9.74 7.88 -15.59
CA ALA A 154 9.39 9.11 -16.31
C ALA A 154 8.69 10.12 -15.38
N ALA A 155 7.90 9.62 -14.41
CA ALA A 155 7.28 10.42 -13.36
C ALA A 155 7.38 9.71 -12.01
N ARG A 156 7.48 10.48 -10.94
CA ARG A 156 7.66 10.00 -9.57
C ARG A 156 6.68 10.68 -8.65
N ILE A 157 5.89 9.88 -7.95
CA ILE A 157 4.86 10.33 -7.04
C ILE A 157 5.29 9.99 -5.60
N VAL A 158 5.14 10.94 -4.71
CA VAL A 158 5.26 10.77 -3.26
C VAL A 158 3.97 11.20 -2.58
N LEU A 159 3.66 10.62 -1.44
CA LEU A 159 2.36 10.84 -0.79
C LEU A 159 2.33 12.10 0.08
N THR A 160 3.49 12.54 0.56
CA THR A 160 3.61 13.66 1.51
C THR A 160 4.89 14.46 1.27
N PRO A 161 4.94 15.73 1.74
CA PRO A 161 6.19 16.50 1.76
C PRO A 161 7.32 15.79 2.51
N TYR A 162 7.01 15.09 3.60
CA TYR A 162 7.99 14.30 4.35
C TYR A 162 8.71 13.28 3.46
N PHE A 163 7.99 12.52 2.62
CA PHE A 163 8.62 11.58 1.71
C PHE A 163 9.41 12.25 0.59
N GLN A 164 8.99 13.44 0.17
CA GLN A 164 9.76 14.23 -0.78
C GLN A 164 11.12 14.62 -0.19
N ASP A 165 11.15 15.16 1.03
CA ASP A 165 12.37 15.55 1.73
C ASP A 165 13.26 14.33 2.04
N LEU A 166 12.66 13.22 2.46
CA LEU A 166 13.35 11.96 2.69
C LEU A 166 14.03 11.43 1.42
N LEU A 167 13.37 11.46 0.27
CA LEU A 167 13.96 11.01 -0.98
C LEU A 167 15.05 11.97 -1.46
N ARG A 168 14.89 13.28 -1.24
CA ARG A 168 15.94 14.28 -1.48
C ARG A 168 17.18 14.02 -0.65
N SER A 169 17.02 13.76 0.65
CA SER A 169 18.12 13.43 1.55
C SER A 169 18.86 12.14 1.15
N LYS A 170 18.15 11.22 0.45
CA LYS A 170 18.72 10.00 -0.13
C LYS A 170 19.31 10.19 -1.54
N GLY A 171 19.41 11.42 -2.01
CA GLY A 171 20.04 11.79 -3.28
C GLY A 171 19.18 11.54 -4.52
N VAL A 172 17.84 11.45 -4.38
CA VAL A 172 16.93 11.39 -5.54
C VAL A 172 16.78 12.80 -6.12
N GLU A 173 17.17 12.96 -7.37
CA GLU A 173 17.12 14.23 -8.10
C GLU A 173 15.89 14.29 -9.04
N GLY A 174 15.62 15.47 -9.63
CA GLY A 174 14.52 15.67 -10.58
C GLY A 174 13.16 15.90 -9.93
N SER A 175 12.06 15.90 -10.67
CA SER A 175 10.72 16.14 -10.13
C SER A 175 10.25 15.01 -9.23
N LEU A 176 9.61 15.38 -8.13
CA LEU A 176 8.88 14.48 -7.20
C LEU A 176 7.52 15.14 -6.97
N ASP A 177 6.48 14.57 -7.55
CA ASP A 177 5.14 15.13 -7.46
C ASP A 177 4.45 14.64 -6.18
N ILE A 178 3.93 15.57 -5.37
CA ILE A 178 3.21 15.21 -4.15
C ILE A 178 1.75 14.97 -4.51
N ILE A 179 1.34 13.70 -4.48
CA ILE A 179 -0.04 13.29 -4.72
C ILE A 179 -0.46 12.36 -3.57
N PRO A 180 -1.22 12.86 -2.59
CA PRO A 180 -1.69 12.07 -1.47
C PRO A 180 -2.61 10.93 -1.91
N ASN A 181 -2.69 9.88 -1.09
CA ASN A 181 -3.71 8.86 -1.30
C ASN A 181 -5.11 9.47 -1.21
N GLY A 182 -5.93 9.15 -2.19
CA GLY A 182 -7.35 9.49 -2.14
C GLY A 182 -8.12 8.58 -1.17
N PHE A 183 -9.33 9.00 -0.83
CA PHE A 183 -10.30 8.15 -0.14
C PHE A 183 -11.67 8.35 -0.79
N SER A 184 -12.51 7.30 -0.74
CA SER A 184 -13.91 7.43 -1.10
C SER A 184 -14.72 7.67 0.17
N PRO A 185 -15.50 8.75 0.24
CA PRO A 185 -16.42 8.95 1.37
C PRO A 185 -17.31 7.73 1.54
N ILE A 186 -17.43 7.23 2.76
CA ILE A 186 -18.39 6.17 3.07
C ILE A 186 -19.77 6.81 2.99
N SER A 187 -20.65 6.24 2.15
CA SER A 187 -22.06 6.69 2.12
C SER A 187 -22.67 6.42 3.49
N GLU A 188 -23.30 7.43 4.09
CA GLU A 188 -24.01 7.30 5.37
C GLU A 188 -25.02 6.15 5.36
N THR A 189 -25.59 5.85 4.18
CA THR A 189 -26.50 4.72 3.99
C THR A 189 -25.81 3.35 4.01
N ALA A 190 -24.49 3.29 3.83
CA ALA A 190 -23.71 2.05 3.90
C ALA A 190 -23.26 1.71 5.32
N VAL A 191 -23.35 2.65 6.24
CA VAL A 191 -23.07 2.43 7.66
C VAL A 191 -24.30 1.77 8.29
N ARG A 192 -24.41 0.45 8.19
CA ARG A 192 -25.25 -0.28 9.15
C ARG A 192 -24.46 -0.29 10.46
N PRO A 193 -25.06 0.18 11.58
CA PRO A 193 -24.51 -0.14 12.88
C PRO A 193 -24.51 -1.66 12.98
N ALA A 194 -23.39 -2.30 12.68
CA ALA A 194 -23.23 -3.68 13.12
C ALA A 194 -23.44 -3.63 14.62
N ALA A 195 -24.28 -4.51 15.15
CA ALA A 195 -24.33 -4.72 16.59
C ALA A 195 -22.90 -5.02 16.99
N ILE A 196 -22.21 -4.04 17.55
CA ILE A 196 -20.88 -4.24 18.10
C ILE A 196 -21.12 -5.27 19.19
N PRO A 197 -20.52 -6.46 19.14
CA PRO A 197 -20.65 -7.43 20.22
C PRO A 197 -19.80 -6.93 21.38
N VAL A 198 -20.28 -5.90 22.00
CA VAL A 198 -19.65 -5.28 23.14
C VAL A 198 -20.32 -5.90 24.35
N GLY A 199 -19.53 -6.45 25.24
CA GLY A 199 -20.02 -6.79 26.55
C GLY A 199 -20.78 -5.60 27.14
N ALA A 200 -21.76 -5.85 27.98
CA ALA A 200 -22.72 -4.88 28.51
C ALA A 200 -22.12 -3.61 29.19
N ALA A 201 -20.81 -3.43 29.20
CA ALA A 201 -20.10 -2.30 29.78
C ALA A 201 -20.23 -0.97 29.00
N TRP A 202 -20.71 -0.99 27.74
CA TRP A 202 -20.85 0.24 26.93
C TRP A 202 -22.16 0.99 27.14
N ALA A 203 -22.90 0.67 28.16
CA ALA A 203 -24.19 1.30 28.47
C ALA A 203 -24.05 2.68 29.15
N ALA A 204 -22.86 3.10 29.52
CA ALA A 204 -22.64 4.40 30.19
C ALA A 204 -22.32 5.50 29.16
N PRO A 205 -22.75 6.76 29.34
CA PRO A 205 -22.49 7.88 28.45
C PRO A 205 -21.05 8.42 28.61
N ARG A 206 -20.05 7.55 28.55
CA ARG A 206 -18.63 7.95 28.64
C ARG A 206 -18.06 8.20 27.25
N PRO A 207 -17.20 9.20 27.08
CA PRO A 207 -16.45 9.36 25.83
C PRO A 207 -15.68 8.10 25.52
N LEU A 208 -15.63 7.72 24.21
CA LEU A 208 -14.92 6.56 23.72
C LEU A 208 -13.73 7.00 22.88
N LEU A 209 -12.51 6.68 23.34
CA LEU A 209 -11.32 6.77 22.52
C LEU A 209 -11.20 5.48 21.70
N THR A 210 -11.10 5.62 20.38
CA THR A 210 -11.04 4.45 19.49
C THR A 210 -9.74 4.42 18.71
N PHE A 211 -8.99 3.32 18.81
CA PHE A 211 -7.90 2.98 17.92
C PHE A 211 -8.41 2.01 16.85
N ILE A 212 -8.19 2.34 15.57
CA ILE A 212 -8.53 1.47 14.44
C ILE A 212 -7.29 1.28 13.57
N GLY A 213 -6.83 0.02 13.42
CA GLY A 213 -5.65 -0.24 12.59
C GLY A 213 -5.07 -1.63 12.74
N ARG A 214 -3.95 -1.88 12.04
CA ARG A 214 -3.20 -3.12 12.23
C ARG A 214 -2.61 -3.15 13.63
N LEU A 215 -2.79 -4.28 14.33
CA LEU A 215 -2.21 -4.49 15.66
C LEU A 215 -0.74 -4.93 15.52
N SER A 216 0.14 -3.95 15.38
CA SER A 216 1.57 -4.15 15.14
C SER A 216 2.41 -3.10 15.87
N GLU A 217 3.66 -3.43 16.19
CA GLU A 217 4.62 -2.50 16.81
C GLU A 217 4.72 -1.16 16.05
N GLN A 218 4.63 -1.20 14.72
CA GLN A 218 4.69 0.00 13.87
C GLN A 218 3.61 1.02 14.19
N LYS A 219 2.51 0.60 14.82
CA LYS A 219 1.37 1.47 15.15
C LYS A 219 1.44 2.05 16.55
N GLY A 220 2.51 1.73 17.31
CA GLY A 220 2.73 2.28 18.65
C GLY A 220 1.68 1.83 19.65
N LEU A 221 1.17 0.61 19.52
CA LEU A 221 0.20 0.04 20.47
C LEU A 221 0.79 -0.15 21.86
N ASP A 222 2.06 -0.48 21.96
CA ASP A 222 2.84 -0.51 23.18
C ASP A 222 2.79 0.84 23.91
N VAL A 223 3.09 1.92 23.21
CA VAL A 223 3.02 3.28 23.74
C VAL A 223 1.60 3.66 24.16
N LEU A 224 0.59 3.25 23.36
CA LEU A 224 -0.81 3.49 23.70
C LEU A 224 -1.21 2.77 24.99
N MET A 225 -0.79 1.51 25.16
CA MET A 225 -1.10 0.73 26.36
C MET A 225 -0.37 1.23 27.58
N ASP A 226 0.92 1.58 27.45
CA ASP A 226 1.67 2.23 28.55
C ASP A 226 1.01 3.53 29.02
N ALA A 227 0.54 4.34 28.06
CA ALA A 227 -0.18 5.58 28.38
C ALA A 227 -1.54 5.30 29.04
N TRP A 228 -2.24 4.27 28.61
CA TRP A 228 -3.50 3.84 29.22
C TRP A 228 -3.31 3.38 30.65
N ASP A 229 -2.31 2.54 30.91
CA ASP A 229 -2.00 2.05 32.25
C ASP A 229 -1.65 3.20 33.20
N LEU A 230 -0.81 4.14 32.78
CA LEU A 230 -0.49 5.33 33.56
C LEU A 230 -1.70 6.20 33.91
N LEU A 231 -2.69 6.28 33.02
CA LEU A 231 -3.92 7.01 33.27
C LEU A 231 -4.82 6.24 34.27
N ALA A 232 -4.92 4.92 34.12
CA ALA A 232 -5.76 4.07 34.96
C ALA A 232 -5.22 3.91 36.39
N GLU A 233 -3.88 3.88 36.57
CA GLU A 233 -3.24 3.80 37.89
C GLU A 233 -3.51 5.02 38.78
N ASN A 234 -3.65 6.22 38.20
CA ASN A 234 -3.74 7.44 38.96
C ASN A 234 -5.19 7.85 39.30
N SER A 235 -6.15 7.47 38.47
CA SER A 235 -7.58 7.72 38.68
C SER A 235 -8.39 7.10 37.53
N ASP A 236 -9.72 7.08 37.65
CA ASP A 236 -10.60 6.79 36.51
C ASP A 236 -10.34 7.84 35.38
N PRO A 237 -9.89 7.44 34.20
CA PRO A 237 -9.58 8.38 33.09
C PRO A 237 -10.81 9.14 32.58
N GLY A 238 -12.01 8.80 33.00
CA GLY A 238 -13.25 9.45 32.58
C GLY A 238 -13.73 9.11 31.18
N PHE A 239 -13.04 8.21 30.47
CA PHE A 239 -13.39 7.71 29.14
C PHE A 239 -13.01 6.24 28.99
N ASP A 240 -13.55 5.59 27.97
CA ASP A 240 -13.25 4.19 27.62
C ASP A 240 -12.30 4.11 26.42
N LEU A 241 -11.50 3.05 26.33
CA LEU A 241 -10.62 2.76 25.20
C LEU A 241 -11.14 1.54 24.44
N ALA A 242 -11.35 1.69 23.12
CA ALA A 242 -11.63 0.58 22.23
C ALA A 242 -10.52 0.40 21.20
N ILE A 243 -10.06 -0.84 21.03
CA ILE A 243 -9.04 -1.21 20.07
C ILE A 243 -9.65 -2.14 19.04
N ALA A 244 -9.65 -1.74 17.76
CA ALA A 244 -10.21 -2.51 16.66
C ALA A 244 -9.15 -2.77 15.60
N GLY A 245 -8.90 -4.05 15.29
CA GLY A 245 -7.94 -4.45 14.27
C GLY A 245 -7.54 -5.91 14.33
N LYS A 246 -6.56 -6.27 13.49
CA LYS A 246 -5.89 -7.57 13.49
C LYS A 246 -4.39 -7.37 13.32
N GLY A 247 -3.57 -8.24 13.86
CA GLY A 247 -2.11 -8.19 13.72
C GLY A 247 -1.41 -9.08 14.74
N GLU A 248 -0.08 -9.07 14.69
CA GLU A 248 0.78 -9.88 15.55
C GLU A 248 0.65 -9.57 17.05
N LEU A 249 0.16 -8.40 17.40
CA LEU A 249 -0.06 -8.00 18.79
C LEU A 249 -1.50 -8.27 19.28
N GLY A 250 -2.33 -8.94 18.48
CA GLY A 250 -3.72 -9.23 18.86
C GLY A 250 -3.86 -10.12 20.09
N ASP A 251 -2.93 -11.07 20.28
CA ASP A 251 -2.92 -11.97 21.43
C ASP A 251 -2.23 -11.35 22.67
N TRP A 252 -1.56 -10.22 22.49
CA TRP A 252 -0.89 -9.49 23.56
C TRP A 252 -1.83 -8.48 24.26
N LEU A 253 -2.85 -7.99 23.58
CA LEU A 253 -3.88 -7.08 24.10
C LEU A 253 -4.96 -7.83 24.88
#